data_47d9069f0b88f2c6abf95a838593f248
#
_entry.id   47d9069f0b88f2c6abf95a838593f248
#
_cell.length_a   1.000
_cell.length_b   1.000
_cell.length_c   1.000
_cell.angle_alpha   90.00
_cell.angle_beta   90.00
_cell.angle_gamma   90.00
#
_symmetry.space_group_name_H-M   'P 1'
#
loop_
_entity.id
_entity.type
_entity.pdbx_description
1 polymer ?
#
loop_
_entity_poly.entity_id
_entity_poly.type
_entity_poly.pdbx_seq_one_letter_code
_entity_poly.pdbx_strand_id
1 'polypeptide(L)'
;MRLDPRTPDRLIHAARRFERIEQRFGEFNTALEWFMSPQCPLRQVTVEQGEDSRCVIASFGTTKVALRLLLVLPEDGVAAGQVTCTWSQPKLGVVEPMIMLVTFDAQGRTSFEVGADGDPIEMGQHAVEMVMHVLDAAARPIEPEINPFGAAAGSQNANARL
;
A
#
# COMPACT_ATOMS: atom_id res chain seq x y z
N MET A 1 -25.65 10.20 22.83
CA MET A 1 -24.84 9.02 22.45
C MET A 1 -25.40 7.82 23.18
N ARG A 2 -25.74 6.75 22.48
CA ARG A 2 -26.29 5.52 23.08
C ARG A 2 -25.21 4.44 23.01
N LEU A 3 -24.89 3.82 24.14
CA LEU A 3 -23.89 2.76 24.21
C LEU A 3 -24.51 1.44 23.69
N ASP A 4 -23.80 0.76 22.77
CA ASP A 4 -24.19 -0.56 22.28
C ASP A 4 -23.67 -1.63 23.26
N PRO A 5 -24.55 -2.45 23.87
CA PRO A 5 -24.15 -3.49 24.81
C PRO A 5 -23.31 -4.62 24.17
N ARG A 6 -23.27 -4.73 22.83
CA ARG A 6 -22.49 -5.73 22.10
C ARG A 6 -21.03 -5.29 21.85
N THR A 7 -20.72 -4.02 22.12
CA THR A 7 -19.38 -3.47 21.88
C THR A 7 -18.26 -4.25 22.57
N PRO A 8 -18.37 -4.65 23.85
CA PRO A 8 -17.30 -5.39 24.50
C PRO A 8 -16.99 -6.73 23.83
N ASP A 9 -18.00 -7.52 23.51
CA ASP A 9 -17.82 -8.82 22.85
C ASP A 9 -17.21 -8.66 21.46
N ARG A 10 -17.66 -7.65 20.72
CA ARG A 10 -17.13 -7.30 19.40
C ARG A 10 -15.64 -6.96 19.47
N LEU A 11 -15.21 -6.19 20.46
CA LEU A 11 -13.80 -5.83 20.66
C LEU A 11 -12.95 -7.03 21.07
N ILE A 12 -13.46 -7.93 21.92
CA ILE A 12 -12.76 -9.15 22.30
C ILE A 12 -12.52 -10.06 21.09
N HIS A 13 -13.51 -10.23 20.22
CA HIS A 13 -13.36 -11.00 18.99
C HIS A 13 -12.41 -10.32 18.00
N ALA A 14 -12.48 -9.00 17.90
CA ALA A 14 -11.57 -8.23 17.05
C ALA A 14 -10.11 -8.37 17.52
N ALA A 15 -9.86 -8.31 18.83
CA ALA A 15 -8.51 -8.42 19.38
C ALA A 15 -7.82 -9.74 18.98
N ARG A 16 -8.55 -10.86 19.05
CA ARG A 16 -8.04 -12.18 18.62
C ARG A 16 -7.70 -12.23 17.13
N ARG A 17 -8.49 -11.54 16.29
CA ARG A 17 -8.22 -11.43 14.87
C ARG A 17 -7.04 -10.52 14.56
N PHE A 18 -6.90 -9.44 15.30
CA PHE A 18 -5.77 -8.53 15.17
C PHE A 18 -4.43 -9.24 15.43
N GLU A 19 -4.36 -10.13 16.43
CA GLU A 19 -3.16 -10.94 16.66
C GLU A 19 -2.79 -11.79 15.43
N ARG A 20 -3.78 -12.41 14.79
CA ARG A 20 -3.56 -13.19 13.55
C ARG A 20 -3.16 -12.31 12.38
N ILE A 21 -3.76 -11.14 12.26
CA ILE A 21 -3.43 -10.16 11.22
C ILE A 21 -1.99 -9.67 11.38
N GLU A 22 -1.56 -9.36 12.60
CA GLU A 22 -0.17 -9.00 12.89
C GLU A 22 0.79 -10.15 12.58
N GLN A 23 0.41 -11.37 12.87
CA GLN A 23 1.19 -12.55 12.49
C GLN A 23 1.34 -12.68 10.97
N ARG A 24 0.25 -12.48 10.20
CA ARG A 24 0.31 -12.50 8.73
C ARG A 24 1.19 -11.40 8.17
N PHE A 25 1.15 -10.22 8.76
CA PHE A 25 2.06 -9.15 8.39
C PHE A 25 3.52 -9.46 8.73
N GLY A 26 3.77 -10.16 9.84
CA GLY A 26 5.09 -10.70 10.18
C GLY A 26 5.60 -11.71 9.15
N GLU A 27 4.76 -12.61 8.67
CA GLU A 27 5.08 -13.55 7.60
C GLU A 27 5.40 -12.83 6.28
N PHE A 28 4.63 -11.79 5.96
CA PHE A 28 4.90 -10.89 4.84
C PHE A 28 6.29 -10.27 4.94
N ASN A 29 6.63 -9.70 6.09
CA ASN A 29 7.95 -9.10 6.30
C ASN A 29 9.08 -10.12 6.16
N THR A 30 8.91 -11.32 6.68
CA THR A 30 9.89 -12.42 6.56
C THR A 30 10.09 -12.82 5.10
N ALA A 31 9.02 -12.91 4.33
CA ALA A 31 9.10 -13.24 2.90
C ALA A 31 9.87 -12.18 2.10
N LEU A 32 9.83 -10.92 2.51
CA LEU A 32 10.56 -9.82 1.85
C LEU A 32 12.08 -9.92 2.04
N GLU A 33 12.59 -10.72 2.96
CA GLU A 33 14.02 -10.99 3.10
C GLU A 33 14.63 -11.60 1.83
N TRP A 34 13.79 -12.20 0.97
CA TRP A 34 14.23 -12.69 -0.34
C TRP A 34 14.93 -11.60 -1.18
N PHE A 35 14.52 -10.35 -1.09
CA PHE A 35 15.17 -9.24 -1.80
C PHE A 35 16.64 -9.05 -1.39
N MET A 36 16.99 -9.46 -0.17
CA MET A 36 18.36 -9.39 0.36
C MET A 36 19.17 -10.66 0.06
N SER A 37 18.55 -11.70 -0.52
CA SER A 37 19.22 -12.95 -0.83
C SER A 37 20.13 -12.82 -2.07
N PRO A 38 21.21 -13.63 -2.17
CA PRO A 38 22.07 -13.65 -3.35
C PRO A 38 21.34 -14.06 -4.63
N GLN A 39 20.21 -14.76 -4.52
CA GLN A 39 19.41 -15.25 -5.65
C GLN A 39 18.50 -14.18 -6.26
N CYS A 40 18.26 -13.08 -5.55
CA CYS A 40 17.46 -12.00 -6.07
C CYS A 40 18.20 -11.27 -7.20
N PRO A 41 17.61 -11.21 -8.42
CA PRO A 41 18.23 -10.48 -9.54
C PRO A 41 18.12 -8.96 -9.40
N LEU A 42 17.19 -8.48 -8.55
CA LEU A 42 16.93 -7.06 -8.35
C LEU A 42 17.84 -6.46 -7.29
N ARG A 43 19.09 -6.21 -7.64
CA ARG A 43 20.11 -5.70 -6.72
C ARG A 43 19.85 -4.29 -6.17
N GLN A 44 19.00 -3.54 -6.84
CA GLN A 44 18.67 -2.16 -6.46
C GLN A 44 17.46 -2.09 -5.51
N VAL A 45 16.80 -3.21 -5.22
CA VAL A 45 15.73 -3.29 -4.25
C VAL A 45 16.32 -3.57 -2.89
N THR A 46 15.98 -2.75 -1.92
CA THR A 46 16.29 -2.97 -0.51
C THR A 46 15.02 -2.90 0.33
N VAL A 47 14.99 -3.71 1.39
CA VAL A 47 13.89 -3.73 2.34
C VAL A 47 14.47 -3.61 3.74
N GLU A 48 13.94 -2.68 4.51
CA GLU A 48 14.33 -2.45 5.90
C GLU A 48 13.11 -2.29 6.79
N GLN A 49 13.26 -2.59 8.06
CA GLN A 49 12.20 -2.34 9.04
C GLN A 49 12.05 -0.84 9.27
N GLY A 50 10.80 -0.38 9.36
CA GLY A 50 10.48 1.01 9.68
C GLY A 50 10.53 1.30 11.19
N GLU A 51 9.72 2.24 11.65
CA GLU A 51 9.69 2.72 13.04
C GLU A 51 9.33 1.62 14.05
N ASP A 52 8.49 0.67 13.64
CA ASP A 52 8.04 -0.45 14.46
C ASP A 52 7.77 -1.70 13.59
N SER A 53 7.32 -2.79 14.25
CA SER A 53 7.01 -4.07 13.60
C SER A 53 5.85 -3.99 12.57
N ARG A 54 5.11 -2.90 12.54
CA ARG A 54 3.99 -2.66 11.63
C ARG A 54 4.37 -1.80 10.43
N CYS A 55 5.64 -1.52 10.25
CA CYS A 55 6.14 -0.69 9.15
C CYS A 55 7.35 -1.34 8.50
N VAL A 56 7.31 -1.41 7.17
CA VAL A 56 8.42 -1.84 6.32
C VAL A 56 8.69 -0.75 5.30
N ILE A 57 9.96 -0.49 5.04
CA ILE A 57 10.39 0.46 4.03
C ILE A 57 11.08 -0.31 2.90
N ALA A 58 10.49 -0.22 1.71
CA ALA A 58 11.04 -0.77 0.49
C ALA A 58 11.60 0.36 -0.39
N SER A 59 12.77 0.13 -0.98
CA SER A 59 13.42 1.13 -1.85
C SER A 59 13.81 0.49 -3.18
N PHE A 60 13.66 1.25 -4.24
CA PHE A 60 14.13 0.90 -5.57
C PHE A 60 14.72 2.15 -6.25
N GLY A 61 16.02 2.13 -6.46
CA GLY A 61 16.74 3.33 -6.91
C GLY A 61 16.56 4.48 -5.91
N THR A 62 16.01 5.59 -6.37
CA THR A 62 15.70 6.77 -5.55
C THR A 62 14.29 6.75 -4.97
N THR A 63 13.46 5.77 -5.36
CA THR A 63 12.10 5.61 -4.88
C THR A 63 12.08 4.87 -3.55
N LYS A 64 11.46 5.45 -2.53
CA LYS A 64 11.33 4.87 -1.21
C LYS A 64 9.87 4.87 -0.76
N VAL A 65 9.37 3.69 -0.41
CA VAL A 65 7.96 3.46 -0.03
C VAL A 65 7.87 2.88 1.37
N ALA A 66 7.02 3.46 2.19
CA ALA A 66 6.64 2.90 3.48
C ALA A 66 5.35 2.09 3.34
N LEU A 67 5.40 0.83 3.75
CA LEU A 67 4.24 -0.07 3.88
C LEU A 67 3.89 -0.16 5.37
N ARG A 68 2.75 0.38 5.74
CA ARG A 68 2.34 0.47 7.15
C ARG A 68 1.04 -0.29 7.39
N LEU A 69 1.07 -1.21 8.36
CA LEU A 69 -0.11 -1.94 8.81
C LEU A 69 -0.97 -1.08 9.74
N LEU A 70 -2.25 -1.00 9.42
CA LEU A 70 -3.32 -0.51 10.29
C LEU A 70 -4.27 -1.67 10.61
N LEU A 71 -4.67 -1.77 11.87
CA LEU A 71 -5.70 -2.71 12.30
C LEU A 71 -7.04 -1.99 12.29
N VAL A 72 -7.99 -2.48 11.51
CA VAL A 72 -9.29 -1.83 11.32
C VAL A 72 -10.44 -2.73 11.71
N LEU A 73 -11.47 -2.14 12.29
CA LEU A 73 -12.70 -2.79 12.67
C LEU A 73 -13.88 -2.06 12.00
N PRO A 74 -14.29 -2.47 10.80
CA PRO A 74 -15.43 -1.89 10.12
C PRO A 74 -16.72 -2.00 10.95
N GLU A 75 -17.62 -1.04 10.83
CA GLU A 75 -18.87 -0.99 11.62
C GLU A 75 -19.72 -2.24 11.42
N ASP A 76 -19.90 -2.67 10.17
CA ASP A 76 -20.69 -3.84 9.77
C ASP A 76 -19.84 -5.03 9.34
N GLY A 77 -18.53 -5.00 9.63
CA GLY A 77 -17.58 -5.97 9.11
C GLY A 77 -16.77 -6.69 10.18
N VAL A 78 -15.90 -7.51 9.68
CA VAL A 78 -14.94 -8.30 10.45
C VAL A 78 -13.62 -7.53 10.52
N ALA A 79 -12.90 -7.64 11.66
CA ALA A 79 -11.57 -7.07 11.81
C ALA A 79 -10.64 -7.47 10.67
N ALA A 80 -9.95 -6.50 10.10
CA ALA A 80 -9.06 -6.65 8.96
C ALA A 80 -7.76 -5.86 9.15
N GLY A 81 -6.75 -6.21 8.37
CA GLY A 81 -5.55 -5.42 8.20
C GLY A 81 -5.64 -4.54 6.95
N GLN A 82 -5.16 -3.32 7.06
CA GLN A 82 -4.94 -2.45 5.92
C GLN A 82 -3.48 -2.07 5.86
N VAL A 83 -2.83 -2.32 4.72
CA VAL A 83 -1.48 -1.84 4.46
C VAL A 83 -1.57 -0.60 3.59
N THR A 84 -1.19 0.53 4.16
CA THR A 84 -1.03 1.76 3.40
C THR A 84 0.37 1.80 2.81
N CYS A 85 0.46 2.00 1.51
CA CYS A 85 1.71 2.18 0.78
C CYS A 85 1.86 3.66 0.42
N THR A 86 2.84 4.33 1.01
CA THR A 86 3.05 5.77 0.84
C THR A 86 4.50 6.04 0.44
N TRP A 87 4.75 7.12 -0.30
CA TRP A 87 6.13 7.57 -0.49
C TRP A 87 6.72 8.00 0.86
N SER A 88 7.84 7.39 1.21
CA SER A 88 8.58 7.75 2.43
C SER A 88 9.25 9.12 2.32
N GLN A 89 9.61 9.49 1.09
CA GLN A 89 10.05 10.85 0.75
C GLN A 89 9.04 11.42 -0.25
N PRO A 90 8.27 12.47 0.12
CA PRO A 90 7.28 13.04 -0.76
C PRO A 90 7.94 13.53 -2.06
N LYS A 91 7.38 13.13 -3.19
CA LYS A 91 7.76 13.71 -4.47
C LYS A 91 7.26 15.16 -4.52
N LEU A 92 8.07 16.05 -5.08
CA LEU A 92 7.70 17.45 -5.24
C LEU A 92 6.39 17.58 -6.04
N GLY A 93 5.40 18.30 -5.49
CA GLY A 93 4.08 18.51 -6.12
C GLY A 93 3.03 17.44 -5.85
N VAL A 94 3.32 16.42 -5.06
CA VAL A 94 2.34 15.40 -4.64
C VAL A 94 1.65 15.85 -3.35
N VAL A 95 0.34 16.08 -3.42
CA VAL A 95 -0.49 16.52 -2.28
C VAL A 95 -0.78 15.36 -1.34
N GLU A 96 -1.02 14.16 -1.87
CA GLU A 96 -1.26 12.95 -1.10
C GLU A 96 -0.16 11.92 -1.36
N PRO A 97 0.57 11.48 -0.32
CA PRO A 97 1.68 10.55 -0.47
C PRO A 97 1.24 9.08 -0.63
N MET A 98 -0.06 8.78 -0.66
CA MET A 98 -0.57 7.42 -0.77
C MET A 98 -0.49 6.91 -2.22
N ILE A 99 0.17 5.76 -2.40
CA ILE A 99 0.33 5.07 -3.68
C ILE A 99 -0.76 4.02 -3.83
N MET A 100 -0.99 3.24 -2.77
CA MET A 100 -1.85 2.07 -2.80
C MET A 100 -2.35 1.74 -1.38
N LEU A 101 -3.53 1.14 -1.30
CA LEU A 101 -4.10 0.56 -0.10
C LEU A 101 -4.42 -0.91 -0.35
N VAL A 102 -3.92 -1.78 0.51
CA VAL A 102 -4.17 -3.22 0.47
C VAL A 102 -4.93 -3.63 1.72
N THR A 103 -6.08 -4.26 1.57
CA THR A 103 -6.84 -4.83 2.69
C THR A 103 -6.69 -6.35 2.69
N PHE A 104 -6.50 -6.95 3.86
CA PHE A 104 -6.39 -8.41 4.00
C PHE A 104 -7.07 -8.89 5.28
N ASP A 105 -7.49 -10.15 5.27
CA ASP A 105 -8.16 -10.81 6.39
C ASP A 105 -7.17 -11.55 7.33
N ALA A 106 -7.69 -12.16 8.38
CA ALA A 106 -6.90 -12.92 9.35
C ALA A 106 -6.23 -14.18 8.75
N GLN A 107 -6.67 -14.63 7.57
CA GLN A 107 -6.06 -15.71 6.80
C GLN A 107 -4.96 -15.21 5.85
N GLY A 108 -4.78 -13.90 5.75
CA GLY A 108 -3.80 -13.29 4.85
C GLY A 108 -4.31 -13.07 3.43
N ARG A 109 -5.58 -13.30 3.15
CA ARG A 109 -6.19 -13.08 1.82
C ARG A 109 -6.42 -11.59 1.61
N THR A 110 -5.91 -11.09 0.50
CA THR A 110 -6.04 -9.69 0.14
C THR A 110 -7.28 -9.41 -0.70
N SER A 111 -7.57 -8.13 -0.90
CA SER A 111 -8.57 -7.65 -1.85
C SER A 111 -8.16 -7.74 -3.32
N PHE A 112 -6.93 -8.20 -3.61
CA PHE A 112 -6.42 -8.38 -4.96
C PHE A 112 -6.55 -9.83 -5.44
N GLU A 113 -6.63 -9.99 -6.75
CA GLU A 113 -6.70 -11.27 -7.44
C GLU A 113 -5.55 -11.40 -8.43
N VAL A 114 -5.06 -12.62 -8.63
CA VAL A 114 -4.00 -12.92 -9.59
C VAL A 114 -4.57 -13.69 -10.78
N GLY A 115 -4.23 -13.22 -11.99
CA GLY A 115 -4.54 -13.92 -13.23
C GLY A 115 -6.02 -13.92 -13.61
N ALA A 116 -6.32 -14.66 -14.68
CA ALA A 116 -7.66 -14.73 -15.25
C ALA A 116 -8.65 -15.57 -14.40
N ASP A 117 -8.14 -16.45 -13.53
CA ASP A 117 -8.93 -17.35 -12.70
C ASP A 117 -9.38 -16.71 -11.36
N GLY A 118 -8.92 -15.50 -11.07
CA GLY A 118 -9.33 -14.74 -9.89
C GLY A 118 -8.85 -15.32 -8.57
N ASP A 119 -7.70 -15.99 -8.56
CA ASP A 119 -7.10 -16.50 -7.32
C ASP A 119 -6.71 -15.35 -6.39
N PRO A 120 -7.10 -15.40 -5.10
CA PRO A 120 -6.78 -14.34 -4.16
C PRO A 120 -5.26 -14.26 -3.90
N ILE A 121 -4.74 -13.04 -3.89
CA ILE A 121 -3.36 -12.79 -3.44
C ILE A 121 -3.30 -12.98 -1.94
N GLU A 122 -2.35 -13.80 -1.48
CA GLU A 122 -2.08 -14.03 -0.07
C GLU A 122 -0.84 -13.27 0.40
N MET A 123 -0.93 -12.60 1.53
CA MET A 123 0.10 -11.70 2.05
C MET A 123 1.48 -12.33 2.16
N GLY A 124 1.58 -13.53 2.75
CA GLY A 124 2.87 -14.20 2.94
C GLY A 124 3.41 -14.80 1.65
N GLN A 125 2.55 -15.44 0.87
CA GLN A 125 2.95 -16.17 -0.34
C GLN A 125 3.33 -15.24 -1.49
N HIS A 126 2.65 -14.11 -1.63
CA HIS A 126 2.82 -13.18 -2.74
C HIS A 126 3.48 -11.84 -2.30
N ALA A 127 4.18 -11.86 -1.17
CA ALA A 127 4.77 -10.64 -0.60
C ALA A 127 5.75 -9.93 -1.55
N VAL A 128 6.58 -10.71 -2.23
CA VAL A 128 7.60 -10.20 -3.16
C VAL A 128 6.93 -9.52 -4.35
N GLU A 129 5.96 -10.19 -4.96
CA GLU A 129 5.21 -9.68 -6.12
C GLU A 129 4.44 -8.41 -5.74
N MET A 130 3.83 -8.38 -4.55
CA MET A 130 3.11 -7.20 -4.06
C MET A 130 4.04 -6.00 -3.92
N VAL A 131 5.22 -6.18 -3.32
CA VAL A 131 6.19 -5.09 -3.18
C VAL A 131 6.74 -4.65 -4.53
N MET A 132 6.97 -5.56 -5.46
CA MET A 132 7.36 -5.21 -6.83
C MET A 132 6.30 -4.32 -7.51
N HIS A 133 5.02 -4.66 -7.37
CA HIS A 133 3.94 -3.83 -7.92
C HIS A 133 3.84 -2.46 -7.27
N VAL A 134 4.02 -2.38 -5.96
CA VAL A 134 4.03 -1.11 -5.23
C VAL A 134 5.20 -0.23 -5.68
N LEU A 135 6.39 -0.80 -5.80
CA LEU A 135 7.59 -0.08 -6.25
C LEU A 135 7.46 0.38 -7.71
N ASP A 136 6.90 -0.45 -8.59
CA ASP A 136 6.61 -0.07 -9.98
C ASP A 136 5.65 1.13 -10.04
N ALA A 137 4.55 1.06 -9.30
CA ALA A 137 3.58 2.16 -9.22
C ALA A 137 4.21 3.45 -8.66
N ALA A 138 5.04 3.32 -7.62
CA ALA A 138 5.70 4.45 -6.99
C ALA A 138 6.79 5.10 -7.85
N ALA A 139 7.45 4.32 -8.70
CA ALA A 139 8.55 4.78 -9.56
C ALA A 139 8.05 5.47 -10.84
N ARG A 140 6.76 5.39 -11.15
CA ARG A 140 6.20 6.06 -12.33
C ARG A 140 6.40 7.57 -12.27
N PRO A 141 6.67 8.22 -13.43
CA PRO A 141 6.81 9.67 -13.46
C PRO A 141 5.51 10.34 -13.03
N ILE A 142 5.63 11.49 -12.37
CA ILE A 142 4.50 12.38 -12.09
C ILE A 142 4.13 13.05 -13.40
N GLU A 143 2.91 12.85 -13.87
CA GLU A 143 2.39 13.58 -15.02
C GLU A 143 2.17 15.04 -14.62
N PRO A 144 2.69 16.01 -15.41
CA PRO A 144 2.40 17.40 -15.13
C PRO A 144 0.91 17.66 -15.30
N GLU A 145 0.28 18.30 -14.31
CA GLU A 145 -1.10 18.78 -14.47
C GLU A 145 -1.15 19.72 -15.67
N ILE A 146 -1.94 19.34 -16.68
CA ILE A 146 -2.26 20.25 -17.78
C ILE A 146 -3.18 21.33 -17.21
N ASN A 147 -2.65 22.54 -17.04
CA ASN A 147 -3.44 23.68 -16.61
C ASN A 147 -4.47 24.01 -17.69
N PRO A 148 -5.77 23.73 -17.49
CA PRO A 148 -6.80 23.99 -18.51
C PRO A 148 -6.91 25.46 -18.87
N PHE A 149 -6.55 26.38 -17.97
CA PHE A 149 -6.53 27.82 -18.23
C PHE A 149 -5.32 28.26 -19.08
N GLY A 150 -4.18 27.62 -18.95
CA GLY A 150 -3.00 27.86 -19.79
C GLY A 150 -3.23 27.45 -21.23
N ALA A 151 -3.89 26.33 -21.46
CA ALA A 151 -4.27 25.86 -22.82
C ALA A 151 -5.30 26.77 -23.48
N ALA A 152 -6.29 27.29 -22.74
CA ALA A 152 -7.31 28.22 -23.25
C ALA A 152 -6.74 29.59 -23.59
N ALA A 153 -5.79 30.10 -22.83
CA ALA A 153 -5.14 31.39 -23.11
C ALA A 153 -4.27 31.36 -24.38
N GLY A 154 -3.68 30.21 -24.70
CA GLY A 154 -2.90 30.00 -25.93
C GLY A 154 -3.75 30.00 -27.19
N SER A 155 -4.99 29.53 -27.14
CA SER A 155 -5.89 29.49 -28.29
C SER A 155 -6.53 30.84 -28.62
N GLN A 156 -6.70 31.71 -27.64
CA GLN A 156 -7.27 33.06 -27.87
C GLN A 156 -6.29 34.01 -28.56
N ASN A 157 -5.00 33.83 -28.36
CA ASN A 157 -4.00 34.68 -29.02
C ASN A 157 -3.75 34.31 -30.49
N ALA A 158 -4.15 33.10 -30.92
CA ALA A 158 -4.02 32.68 -32.32
C ALA A 158 -5.11 33.32 -33.23
N ASN A 159 -6.26 33.73 -32.69
CA ASN A 159 -7.35 34.34 -33.43
C ASN A 159 -7.29 35.88 -33.51
N ALA A 160 -6.36 36.51 -32.82
CA ALA A 160 -6.22 37.97 -32.81
C ALA A 160 -5.28 38.51 -33.90
N ARG A 161 -4.82 37.67 -34.83
CA ARG A 161 -3.91 38.03 -35.93
C ARG A 161 -4.52 37.87 -37.36
N LEU A 162 -5.81 37.98 -37.50
CA LEU A 162 -6.47 38.08 -38.81
C LEU A 162 -7.07 39.46 -38.99
#